data_ee018453dd78d0072a87fca2dfb202a5
#
_entry.id   ee018453dd78d0072a87fca2dfb202a5
#
_cell.length_a   1.000
_cell.length_b   1.000
_cell.length_c   1.000
_cell.angle_alpha   90.00
_cell.angle_beta   90.00
_cell.angle_gamma   90.00
#
_symmetry.space_group_name_H-M   'P 1'
#
loop_
_entity.id
_entity.type
_entity.pdbx_description
1 polymer ?
#
loop_
_entity_poly.entity_id
_entity_poly.type
_entity_poly.pdbx_seq_one_letter_code
_entity_poly.pdbx_strand_id
1 'polypeptide(L)'
;MTRKPFISTSQAQAIRLAAALAILAPSAWAQSTGRAPGQDPVPAPQTGSAIQAREIVQGLEHPWAIAFFPGSTDALITERPGRLRLLRNGELAREPVAGTPEVFAKGQGGLLDVALSPDFVSDRRVYLAYAEAGEDGKAGTAIGYGRLSEDGDRLSDFRVIFRQTPKLSSGHHFGARLVFDGKGHLYATLGENNQRPTAQDLDKLQGKVIRLDADGGIPADNPFAAGPSQGKSALDAIWSYGHRNPQGAALNPWNGELWVNEHGPRGGDEINRVRPGENYGWPLATYGRNYTGFAIPEAEGSHVDGTAQPAYYWSRSPAISGMAFYDSDRFPAWRRSVFIGALKEGALIRLQLDGERVVSEEWLLQDLKERIRDVRQGYDGYVYVLTDSPDGKLLRIGLTN
;
A
#
# COMPACT_ATOMS: atom_id res chain seq x y z
N MET A 1 -77.36 -46.43 32.87
CA MET A 1 -77.57 -47.64 32.04
C MET A 1 -76.39 -47.62 31.05
N THR A 2 -75.39 -48.46 31.37
CA THR A 2 -75.00 -49.69 30.65
C THR A 2 -74.69 -49.42 29.16
N ARG A 3 -73.55 -49.65 28.65
CA ARG A 3 -72.54 -50.71 28.69
C ARG A 3 -71.30 -50.32 27.88
N LYS A 4 -70.13 -50.67 28.35
CA LYS A 4 -68.99 -51.12 27.56
C LYS A 4 -69.38 -52.42 26.86
N PRO A 5 -68.63 -53.00 25.91
CA PRO A 5 -67.19 -53.01 25.66
C PRO A 5 -66.77 -53.15 24.15
N PHE A 6 -65.57 -53.20 23.86
CA PHE A 6 -64.61 -54.23 23.41
C PHE A 6 -63.59 -53.75 22.37
N ILE A 7 -62.42 -53.95 22.71
CA ILE A 7 -61.11 -54.25 22.15
C ILE A 7 -61.12 -54.82 20.71
N SER A 8 -60.22 -54.34 19.88
CA SER A 8 -59.46 -55.22 18.94
C SER A 8 -58.17 -54.50 18.48
N THR A 9 -57.14 -54.97 18.94
CA THR A 9 -55.77 -55.21 18.51
C THR A 9 -55.36 -54.93 17.09
N SER A 10 -54.13 -54.33 17.04
CA SER A 10 -53.02 -54.60 16.16
C SER A 10 -52.95 -53.80 14.86
N GLN A 11 -51.96 -52.97 14.73
CA GLN A 11 -50.67 -53.27 14.15
C GLN A 11 -49.75 -52.06 14.27
N ALA A 12 -48.73 -52.23 15.01
CA ALA A 12 -47.58 -51.33 15.08
C ALA A 12 -46.77 -51.49 13.79
N GLN A 13 -46.83 -50.49 12.91
CA GLN A 13 -45.83 -50.31 11.86
C GLN A 13 -44.74 -49.44 12.38
N ALA A 14 -43.61 -50.09 12.70
CA ALA A 14 -42.37 -49.43 13.04
C ALA A 14 -41.81 -48.68 11.81
N ILE A 15 -41.97 -47.37 11.78
CA ILE A 15 -41.24 -46.53 10.87
C ILE A 15 -39.84 -46.41 11.45
N ARG A 16 -38.87 -47.13 10.89
CA ARG A 16 -37.44 -46.90 11.13
C ARG A 16 -37.04 -45.61 10.48
N LEU A 17 -36.92 -44.55 11.27
CA LEU A 17 -36.17 -43.36 10.89
C LEU A 17 -34.69 -43.77 10.86
N ALA A 18 -34.14 -43.94 9.67
CA ALA A 18 -32.70 -43.98 9.46
C ALA A 18 -32.17 -42.56 9.64
N ALA A 19 -31.70 -42.25 10.83
CA ALA A 19 -30.89 -41.07 11.05
C ALA A 19 -29.56 -41.25 10.31
N ALA A 20 -29.46 -40.69 9.11
CA ALA A 20 -28.18 -40.49 8.44
C ALA A 20 -27.37 -39.50 9.29
N LEU A 21 -26.49 -40.01 10.14
CA LEU A 21 -25.40 -39.21 10.67
C LEU A 21 -24.52 -38.79 9.49
N ALA A 22 -24.72 -37.57 9.00
CA ALA A 22 -23.72 -36.89 8.19
C ALA A 22 -22.55 -36.65 9.15
N ILE A 23 -21.56 -37.53 9.09
CA ILE A 23 -20.23 -37.27 9.63
C ILE A 23 -19.69 -36.13 8.77
N LEU A 24 -19.87 -34.89 9.26
CA LEU A 24 -19.08 -33.74 8.81
C LEU A 24 -17.63 -34.11 9.12
N ALA A 25 -16.91 -34.61 8.11
CA ALA A 25 -15.46 -34.67 8.18
C ALA A 25 -15.01 -33.25 8.56
N PRO A 26 -14.22 -33.07 9.62
CA PRO A 26 -13.58 -31.80 9.84
C PRO A 26 -12.80 -31.52 8.55
N SER A 27 -13.16 -30.46 7.84
CA SER A 27 -12.31 -29.88 6.83
C SER A 27 -10.94 -29.74 7.49
N ALA A 28 -10.00 -30.55 7.03
CA ALA A 28 -8.61 -30.41 7.42
C ALA A 28 -8.17 -29.02 6.95
N TRP A 29 -8.37 -28.04 7.79
CA TRP A 29 -7.60 -26.83 7.74
C TRP A 29 -6.17 -27.32 7.94
N ALA A 30 -5.43 -27.37 6.85
CA ALA A 30 -4.00 -27.61 6.91
C ALA A 30 -3.49 -26.64 7.98
N GLN A 31 -2.95 -27.18 9.07
CA GLN A 31 -2.24 -26.41 10.06
C GLN A 31 -1.13 -25.74 9.28
N SER A 32 -1.33 -24.44 8.95
CA SER A 32 -0.33 -23.65 8.28
C SER A 32 0.87 -23.62 9.22
N THR A 33 2.00 -24.00 8.71
CA THR A 33 3.28 -24.08 9.44
C THR A 33 3.80 -22.70 9.85
N GLY A 34 2.96 -21.79 10.32
CA GLY A 34 3.34 -20.49 10.90
C GLY A 34 4.12 -19.56 9.97
N ARG A 35 4.11 -19.80 8.64
CA ARG A 35 4.76 -18.96 7.64
C ARG A 35 3.73 -18.47 6.65
N ALA A 36 3.84 -17.19 6.25
CA ALA A 36 3.03 -16.65 5.17
C ALA A 36 3.26 -17.46 3.89
N PRO A 37 2.23 -17.63 3.04
CA PRO A 37 2.39 -18.23 1.73
C PRO A 37 3.49 -17.49 0.96
N GLY A 38 4.51 -18.21 0.46
CA GLY A 38 5.62 -17.61 -0.27
C GLY A 38 6.87 -17.28 0.57
N GLN A 39 6.87 -17.58 1.87
CA GLN A 39 8.00 -17.31 2.77
C GLN A 39 8.96 -18.50 2.96
N ASP A 40 8.82 -19.56 2.21
CA ASP A 40 9.93 -20.50 2.06
C ASP A 40 11.14 -19.73 1.51
N PRO A 41 12.40 -20.13 1.86
CA PRO A 41 13.57 -19.43 1.34
C PRO A 41 13.44 -19.30 -0.18
N VAL A 42 13.20 -18.08 -0.66
CA VAL A 42 13.07 -17.83 -2.10
C VAL A 42 14.49 -17.86 -2.64
N PRO A 43 14.81 -18.72 -3.61
CA PRO A 43 16.14 -18.77 -4.13
C PRO A 43 16.51 -17.43 -4.77
N ALA A 44 17.74 -16.98 -4.55
CA ALA A 44 18.31 -15.95 -5.40
C ALA A 44 18.27 -16.42 -6.86
N PRO A 45 18.08 -15.51 -7.84
CA PRO A 45 18.16 -15.88 -9.25
C PRO A 45 19.52 -16.55 -9.52
N GLN A 46 19.53 -17.58 -10.37
CA GLN A 46 20.75 -18.35 -10.69
C GLN A 46 21.84 -17.45 -11.28
N THR A 47 21.46 -16.37 -11.95
CA THR A 47 22.35 -15.32 -12.44
C THR A 47 21.77 -13.99 -12.00
N GLY A 48 22.52 -13.23 -11.17
CA GLY A 48 22.14 -11.88 -10.79
C GLY A 48 21.99 -10.98 -12.02
N SER A 49 21.09 -10.03 -11.95
CA SER A 49 20.91 -9.03 -13.01
C SER A 49 22.12 -8.12 -13.08
N ALA A 50 22.85 -8.14 -14.20
CA ALA A 50 23.83 -7.11 -14.49
C ALA A 50 23.07 -5.82 -14.86
N ILE A 51 23.13 -4.83 -13.99
CA ILE A 51 22.37 -3.58 -14.14
C ILE A 51 23.26 -2.39 -14.43
N GLN A 52 22.69 -1.40 -15.10
CA GLN A 52 23.24 -0.07 -15.23
C GLN A 52 22.32 0.94 -14.53
N ALA A 53 22.88 1.67 -13.57
CA ALA A 53 22.24 2.83 -12.97
C ALA A 53 22.81 4.10 -13.63
N ARG A 54 21.93 4.93 -14.18
CA ARG A 54 22.28 6.24 -14.74
C ARG A 54 21.60 7.33 -13.93
N GLU A 55 22.40 8.25 -13.40
CA GLU A 55 21.89 9.47 -12.80
C GLU A 55 21.26 10.37 -13.89
N ILE A 56 20.02 10.80 -13.65
CA ILE A 56 19.29 11.73 -14.52
C ILE A 56 19.40 13.14 -13.98
N VAL A 57 19.06 13.31 -12.69
CA VAL A 57 19.21 14.59 -11.96
C VAL A 57 19.61 14.32 -10.50
N GLN A 58 20.25 15.33 -9.90
CA GLN A 58 20.58 15.42 -8.47
C GLN A 58 20.11 16.77 -7.91
N GLY A 59 20.32 17.04 -6.62
CA GLY A 59 19.95 18.30 -5.97
C GLY A 59 18.48 18.33 -5.53
N LEU A 60 17.83 17.18 -5.39
CA LEU A 60 16.49 17.06 -4.84
C LEU A 60 16.56 16.96 -3.31
N GLU A 61 15.81 17.77 -2.58
CA GLU A 61 15.80 17.74 -1.13
C GLU A 61 14.77 16.74 -0.60
N HIS A 62 15.24 15.58 -0.14
CA HIS A 62 14.38 14.49 0.35
C HIS A 62 13.21 14.21 -0.60
N PRO A 63 13.47 13.86 -1.89
CA PRO A 63 12.39 13.55 -2.82
C PRO A 63 11.59 12.35 -2.31
N TRP A 64 10.25 12.41 -2.47
CA TRP A 64 9.39 11.37 -1.93
C TRP A 64 8.69 10.56 -3.01
N ALA A 65 8.22 11.17 -4.08
CA ALA A 65 7.54 10.47 -5.18
C ALA A 65 7.77 11.15 -6.53
N ILE A 66 7.63 10.36 -7.60
CA ILE A 66 7.68 10.83 -8.99
C ILE A 66 6.45 10.36 -9.76
N ALA A 67 5.87 11.24 -10.58
CA ALA A 67 4.81 10.93 -11.54
C ALA A 67 5.20 11.42 -12.93
N PHE A 68 5.39 10.48 -13.86
CA PHE A 68 5.71 10.79 -15.26
C PHE A 68 4.48 11.28 -16.02
N PHE A 69 4.65 12.27 -16.89
CA PHE A 69 3.60 12.68 -17.82
C PHE A 69 3.34 11.56 -18.84
N PRO A 70 2.08 11.39 -19.27
CA PRO A 70 1.72 10.35 -20.22
C PRO A 70 2.60 10.35 -21.49
N GLY A 71 3.21 9.19 -21.78
CA GLY A 71 4.07 9.00 -22.93
C GLY A 71 5.42 9.73 -22.90
N SER A 72 5.83 10.28 -21.77
CA SER A 72 7.04 11.10 -21.61
C SER A 72 7.95 10.62 -20.48
N THR A 73 9.20 11.07 -20.50
CA THR A 73 10.13 11.01 -19.38
C THR A 73 10.13 12.30 -18.55
N ASP A 74 9.37 13.30 -18.96
CA ASP A 74 9.11 14.47 -18.13
C ASP A 74 8.20 14.07 -16.96
N ALA A 75 8.37 14.71 -15.80
CA ALA A 75 7.71 14.27 -14.58
C ALA A 75 7.53 15.39 -13.57
N LEU A 76 6.64 15.16 -12.63
CA LEU A 76 6.57 15.90 -11.38
C LEU A 76 7.23 15.07 -10.26
N ILE A 77 8.01 15.73 -9.40
CA ILE A 77 8.69 15.13 -8.26
C ILE A 77 8.34 15.92 -7.01
N THR A 78 7.85 15.24 -5.98
CA THR A 78 7.64 15.86 -4.67
C THR A 78 8.92 15.86 -3.86
N GLU A 79 9.17 16.97 -3.17
CA GLU A 79 10.19 17.08 -2.14
C GLU A 79 9.51 17.28 -0.79
N ARG A 80 9.91 16.49 0.19
CA ARG A 80 9.26 16.41 1.50
C ARG A 80 9.10 17.76 2.23
N PRO A 81 10.02 18.75 2.07
CA PRO A 81 9.81 20.09 2.64
C PRO A 81 8.59 20.86 2.12
N GLY A 82 7.93 20.41 1.04
CA GLY A 82 6.71 21.03 0.52
C GLY A 82 6.79 21.49 -0.93
N ARG A 83 7.89 21.22 -1.62
CA ARG A 83 8.08 21.65 -3.01
C ARG A 83 7.66 20.56 -4.00
N LEU A 84 7.00 20.96 -5.07
CA LEU A 84 6.74 20.14 -6.25
C LEU A 84 7.70 20.59 -7.35
N ARG A 85 8.51 19.68 -7.88
CA ARG A 85 9.53 19.99 -8.89
C ARG A 85 9.09 19.45 -10.25
N LEU A 86 9.33 20.23 -11.27
CA LEU A 86 9.14 19.83 -12.66
C LEU A 86 10.47 19.33 -13.24
N LEU A 87 10.49 18.09 -13.70
CA LEU A 87 11.54 17.52 -14.55
C LEU A 87 11.09 17.65 -16.01
N ARG A 88 11.88 18.33 -16.85
CA ARG A 88 11.60 18.47 -18.28
C ARG A 88 12.88 18.27 -19.09
N ASN A 89 12.81 17.42 -20.12
CA ASN A 89 13.97 17.09 -20.98
C ASN A 89 15.20 16.61 -20.19
N GLY A 90 15.02 15.95 -19.05
CA GLY A 90 16.11 15.47 -18.20
C GLY A 90 16.71 16.51 -17.25
N GLU A 91 16.13 17.70 -17.15
CA GLU A 91 16.60 18.79 -16.29
C GLU A 91 15.48 19.24 -15.32
N LEU A 92 15.85 19.59 -14.08
CA LEU A 92 14.93 20.20 -13.13
C LEU A 92 14.68 21.67 -13.49
N ALA A 93 13.41 22.06 -13.58
CA ALA A 93 13.06 23.47 -13.63
C ALA A 93 13.67 24.21 -12.44
N ARG A 94 14.16 25.42 -12.67
CA ARG A 94 14.83 26.24 -11.66
C ARG A 94 13.91 26.48 -10.46
N GLU A 95 12.70 26.94 -10.75
CA GLU A 95 11.71 27.26 -9.71
C GLU A 95 10.79 26.05 -9.46
N PRO A 96 10.37 25.83 -8.22
CA PRO A 96 9.33 24.85 -7.91
C PRO A 96 7.99 25.25 -8.55
N VAL A 97 7.13 24.25 -8.78
CA VAL A 97 5.74 24.47 -9.20
C VAL A 97 5.01 25.23 -8.11
N ALA A 98 4.47 26.40 -8.42
CA ALA A 98 3.74 27.25 -7.49
C ALA A 98 2.35 26.64 -7.16
N GLY A 99 1.76 27.03 -6.02
CA GLY A 99 0.38 26.66 -5.66
C GLY A 99 0.24 25.30 -4.96
N THR A 100 1.34 24.73 -4.48
CA THR A 100 1.29 23.55 -3.58
C THR A 100 0.72 23.93 -2.21
N PRO A 101 0.04 22.98 -1.51
CA PRO A 101 -0.48 23.24 -0.17
C PRO A 101 0.65 23.45 0.85
N GLU A 102 0.36 24.13 1.95
CA GLU A 102 1.23 24.11 3.11
C GLU A 102 1.27 22.72 3.73
N VAL A 103 2.45 22.28 4.16
CA VAL A 103 2.65 20.93 4.68
C VAL A 103 3.24 20.93 6.10
N PHE A 104 2.92 19.91 6.85
CA PHE A 104 3.56 19.62 8.13
C PHE A 104 4.87 18.85 7.87
N ALA A 105 5.96 19.58 7.65
CA ALA A 105 7.28 19.02 7.30
C ALA A 105 8.12 18.64 8.53
N LYS A 106 7.50 17.97 9.54
CA LYS A 106 8.20 17.49 10.74
C LYS A 106 8.19 15.96 10.79
N GLY A 107 9.26 15.37 11.30
CA GLY A 107 9.41 13.91 11.39
C GLY A 107 9.38 13.26 10.00
N GLN A 108 8.40 12.40 9.77
CA GLN A 108 8.17 11.73 8.46
C GLN A 108 7.15 12.48 7.59
N GLY A 109 6.58 13.58 8.08
CA GLY A 109 5.61 14.37 7.34
C GLY A 109 6.26 15.23 6.25
N GLY A 110 5.42 15.89 5.47
CA GLY A 110 5.80 16.76 4.36
C GLY A 110 4.86 16.62 3.16
N LEU A 111 5.34 17.05 1.99
CA LEU A 111 4.72 16.73 0.71
C LEU A 111 5.16 15.32 0.32
N LEU A 112 4.21 14.40 0.17
CA LEU A 112 4.49 12.97 0.08
C LEU A 112 4.22 12.47 -1.35
N ASP A 113 3.09 11.84 -1.63
CA ASP A 113 2.87 11.29 -2.96
C ASP A 113 2.33 12.29 -3.97
N VAL A 114 2.58 12.03 -5.23
CA VAL A 114 2.00 12.71 -6.39
C VAL A 114 1.46 11.68 -7.37
N ALA A 115 0.23 11.89 -7.84
CA ALA A 115 -0.38 11.11 -8.90
C ALA A 115 -1.05 12.02 -9.93
N LEU A 116 -0.97 11.64 -11.19
CA LEU A 116 -1.71 12.31 -12.25
C LEU A 116 -3.10 11.70 -12.39
N SER A 117 -4.09 12.52 -12.75
CA SER A 117 -5.39 12.02 -13.17
C SER A 117 -5.24 10.98 -14.29
N PRO A 118 -6.05 9.92 -14.33
CA PRO A 118 -6.12 9.05 -15.50
C PRO A 118 -6.42 9.81 -16.80
N ASP A 119 -7.14 10.93 -16.71
CA ASP A 119 -7.50 11.80 -17.81
C ASP A 119 -6.60 13.05 -17.91
N PHE A 120 -5.37 12.99 -17.37
CA PHE A 120 -4.46 14.14 -17.25
C PHE A 120 -4.25 14.92 -18.54
N VAL A 121 -4.24 14.25 -19.69
CA VAL A 121 -4.09 14.92 -21.00
C VAL A 121 -5.19 15.94 -21.23
N SER A 122 -6.40 15.69 -20.74
CA SER A 122 -7.57 16.57 -20.91
C SER A 122 -7.83 17.47 -19.70
N ASP A 123 -7.70 16.95 -18.48
CA ASP A 123 -8.10 17.67 -17.27
C ASP A 123 -6.94 18.33 -16.51
N ARG A 124 -5.71 17.87 -16.78
CA ARG A 124 -4.44 18.34 -16.18
C ARG A 124 -4.44 18.31 -14.66
N ARG A 125 -5.25 17.43 -14.03
CA ARG A 125 -5.29 17.32 -12.58
C ARG A 125 -4.09 16.58 -12.04
N VAL A 126 -3.49 17.17 -11.01
CA VAL A 126 -2.39 16.59 -10.22
C VAL A 126 -2.89 16.42 -8.80
N TYR A 127 -2.85 15.20 -8.31
CA TYR A 127 -3.23 14.83 -6.95
C TYR A 127 -2.00 14.79 -6.08
N LEU A 128 -2.11 15.35 -4.89
CA LEU A 128 -1.06 15.39 -3.88
C LEU A 128 -1.58 14.77 -2.59
N ALA A 129 -0.78 13.87 -2.00
CA ALA A 129 -0.95 13.42 -0.63
C ALA A 129 0.14 14.06 0.23
N TYR A 130 -0.24 14.59 1.37
CA TYR A 130 0.68 15.33 2.23
C TYR A 130 0.28 15.25 3.70
N ALA A 131 1.23 15.51 4.58
CA ALA A 131 0.93 15.70 5.99
C ALA A 131 0.38 17.11 6.20
N GLU A 132 -0.86 17.21 6.68
CA GLU A 132 -1.55 18.47 6.99
C GLU A 132 -1.48 18.74 8.50
N ALA A 133 -1.06 19.95 8.88
CA ALA A 133 -1.07 20.37 10.26
C ALA A 133 -2.51 20.44 10.82
N GLY A 134 -2.63 20.16 12.10
CA GLY A 134 -3.81 20.39 12.93
C GLY A 134 -3.47 21.26 14.11
N GLU A 135 -4.41 21.39 15.03
CA GLU A 135 -4.21 22.11 16.30
C GLU A 135 -3.21 21.36 17.20
N ASP A 136 -2.57 22.08 18.09
CA ASP A 136 -1.68 21.55 19.13
C ASP A 136 -0.55 20.67 18.61
N GLY A 137 -0.01 20.98 17.42
CA GLY A 137 1.09 20.22 16.81
C GLY A 137 0.70 18.83 16.30
N LYS A 138 -0.59 18.53 16.21
CA LYS A 138 -1.13 17.34 15.58
C LYS A 138 -0.99 17.42 14.07
N ALA A 139 -0.97 16.26 13.41
CA ALA A 139 -0.97 16.17 11.97
C ALA A 139 -1.71 14.91 11.51
N GLY A 140 -2.11 14.87 10.27
CA GLY A 140 -2.71 13.71 9.61
C GLY A 140 -2.53 13.82 8.10
N THR A 141 -2.72 12.73 7.39
CA THR A 141 -2.64 12.72 5.93
C THR A 141 -3.84 13.44 5.33
N ALA A 142 -3.58 14.35 4.40
CA ALA A 142 -4.58 14.98 3.56
C ALA A 142 -4.31 14.69 2.09
N ILE A 143 -5.36 14.69 1.29
CA ILE A 143 -5.32 14.50 -0.15
C ILE A 143 -6.07 15.64 -0.82
N GLY A 144 -5.47 16.20 -1.84
CA GLY A 144 -6.11 17.23 -2.66
C GLY A 144 -5.61 17.18 -4.09
N TYR A 145 -6.23 17.93 -4.96
CA TYR A 145 -5.74 18.10 -6.31
C TYR A 145 -5.85 19.55 -6.78
N GLY A 146 -5.00 19.90 -7.71
CA GLY A 146 -5.05 21.16 -8.46
C GLY A 146 -4.88 20.91 -9.95
N ARG A 147 -5.11 21.93 -10.75
CA ARG A 147 -4.90 21.91 -12.19
C ARG A 147 -3.52 22.46 -12.53
N LEU A 148 -2.70 21.66 -13.20
CA LEU A 148 -1.38 22.09 -13.66
C LEU A 148 -1.50 22.98 -14.89
N SER A 149 -0.83 24.14 -14.89
CA SER A 149 -0.69 25.02 -16.05
C SER A 149 -0.07 24.30 -17.25
N GLU A 150 -0.23 24.82 -18.45
CA GLU A 150 0.37 24.23 -19.66
C GLU A 150 1.90 24.20 -19.58
N ASP A 151 2.48 25.28 -19.04
CA ASP A 151 3.93 25.39 -18.84
C ASP A 151 4.44 24.53 -17.68
N GLY A 152 3.54 23.98 -16.85
CA GLY A 152 3.88 23.11 -15.74
C GLY A 152 4.45 23.84 -14.52
N ASP A 153 4.33 25.16 -14.44
CA ASP A 153 4.92 26.02 -13.43
C ASP A 153 3.99 26.32 -12.24
N ARG A 154 2.69 25.99 -12.34
CA ARG A 154 1.69 26.33 -11.32
C ARG A 154 0.58 25.28 -11.22
N LEU A 155 0.18 24.98 -9.99
CA LEU A 155 -1.10 24.35 -9.66
C LEU A 155 -2.12 25.44 -9.32
N SER A 156 -3.21 25.53 -10.09
CA SER A 156 -4.35 26.40 -9.79
C SER A 156 -5.49 25.59 -9.15
N ASP A 157 -6.40 26.29 -8.49
CA ASP A 157 -7.66 25.74 -7.94
C ASP A 157 -7.44 24.51 -7.04
N PHE A 158 -6.35 24.51 -6.26
CA PHE A 158 -6.05 23.40 -5.36
C PHE A 158 -7.15 23.27 -4.31
N ARG A 159 -7.76 22.08 -4.26
CA ARG A 159 -8.79 21.76 -3.28
C ARG A 159 -8.48 20.44 -2.57
N VAL A 160 -8.72 20.43 -1.26
CA VAL A 160 -8.59 19.23 -0.43
C VAL A 160 -9.87 18.40 -0.57
N ILE A 161 -9.72 17.14 -0.88
CA ILE A 161 -10.82 16.19 -1.08
C ILE A 161 -10.93 15.15 0.05
N PHE A 162 -9.88 15.01 0.86
CA PHE A 162 -9.88 14.06 1.98
C PHE A 162 -8.96 14.53 3.10
N ARG A 163 -9.34 14.25 4.35
CA ARG A 163 -8.53 14.45 5.55
C ARG A 163 -8.62 13.24 6.47
N GLN A 164 -7.49 12.71 6.87
CA GLN A 164 -7.42 11.70 7.91
C GLN A 164 -7.84 12.30 9.26
N THR A 165 -8.81 11.66 9.91
CA THR A 165 -9.34 12.07 11.20
C THR A 165 -9.34 10.91 12.20
N PRO A 166 -9.11 11.19 13.51
CA PRO A 166 -8.59 12.45 14.06
C PRO A 166 -7.14 12.69 13.64
N LYS A 167 -6.66 13.93 13.67
CA LYS A 167 -5.22 14.23 13.58
C LYS A 167 -4.53 13.90 14.90
N LEU A 168 -3.32 13.36 14.87
CA LEU A 168 -2.60 12.85 16.02
C LEU A 168 -1.22 13.50 16.20
N SER A 169 -0.73 13.51 17.46
CA SER A 169 0.54 14.15 17.83
C SER A 169 1.70 13.17 17.71
N SER A 170 2.09 12.76 16.49
CA SER A 170 3.18 11.78 16.36
C SER A 170 4.28 12.19 15.39
N GLY A 171 3.94 12.82 14.27
CA GLY A 171 4.89 13.11 13.21
C GLY A 171 5.44 11.87 12.48
N HIS A 172 4.83 10.70 12.65
CA HIS A 172 5.26 9.43 12.07
C HIS A 172 4.10 8.71 11.37
N HIS A 173 4.44 7.77 10.49
CA HIS A 173 3.52 6.82 9.86
C HIS A 173 2.34 7.50 9.19
N PHE A 174 2.59 8.30 8.17
CA PHE A 174 1.54 8.99 7.40
C PHE A 174 0.94 8.10 6.29
N GLY A 175 1.64 7.04 5.84
CA GLY A 175 1.26 6.28 4.65
C GLY A 175 1.41 7.15 3.40
N ALA A 176 0.28 7.58 2.83
CA ALA A 176 0.12 8.62 1.80
C ALA A 176 0.30 8.18 0.34
N ARG A 177 0.40 6.89 0.02
CA ARG A 177 0.51 6.45 -1.38
C ARG A 177 -0.85 6.52 -2.10
N LEU A 178 -0.85 7.04 -3.33
CA LEU A 178 -2.02 7.25 -4.18
C LEU A 178 -2.01 6.29 -5.38
N VAL A 179 -3.12 5.61 -5.65
CA VAL A 179 -3.25 4.70 -6.79
C VAL A 179 -4.64 4.82 -7.42
N PHE A 180 -4.72 5.21 -8.69
CA PHE A 180 -5.97 5.15 -9.46
C PHE A 180 -6.22 3.74 -9.97
N ASP A 181 -7.47 3.29 -9.94
CA ASP A 181 -7.87 1.94 -10.41
C ASP A 181 -8.21 1.88 -11.91
N GLY A 182 -8.13 3.00 -12.61
CA GLY A 182 -8.52 3.10 -14.00
C GLY A 182 -10.04 3.01 -14.24
N LYS A 183 -10.86 2.95 -13.17
CA LYS A 183 -12.33 2.88 -13.22
C LYS A 183 -13.00 4.12 -12.60
N GLY A 184 -12.22 5.13 -12.26
CA GLY A 184 -12.69 6.39 -11.68
C GLY A 184 -12.45 6.52 -10.17
N HIS A 185 -11.85 5.52 -9.53
CA HIS A 185 -11.59 5.57 -8.10
C HIS A 185 -10.11 5.81 -7.80
N LEU A 186 -9.87 6.41 -6.64
CA LEU A 186 -8.57 6.68 -6.06
C LEU A 186 -8.43 5.90 -4.76
N TYR A 187 -7.48 4.98 -4.69
CA TYR A 187 -7.02 4.39 -3.45
C TYR A 187 -5.95 5.27 -2.81
N ALA A 188 -5.99 5.35 -1.48
CA ALA A 188 -4.94 6.01 -0.73
C ALA A 188 -4.61 5.23 0.55
N THR A 189 -3.33 5.19 0.89
CA THR A 189 -2.86 4.51 2.10
C THR A 189 -2.69 5.51 3.25
N LEU A 190 -3.10 5.10 4.45
CA LEU A 190 -3.03 5.91 5.66
C LEU A 190 -2.30 5.13 6.75
N GLY A 191 -1.27 5.74 7.33
CA GLY A 191 -0.56 5.17 8.45
C GLY A 191 -1.30 5.36 9.78
N GLU A 192 -0.92 4.59 10.80
CA GLU A 192 -1.54 4.65 12.13
C GLU A 192 -0.96 5.75 13.02
N ASN A 193 -0.08 6.60 12.48
CA ASN A 193 0.56 7.72 13.18
C ASN A 193 1.21 7.31 14.51
N ASN A 194 1.81 6.13 14.56
CA ASN A 194 2.44 5.53 15.73
C ASN A 194 1.50 5.34 16.94
N GLN A 195 0.18 5.19 16.66
CA GLN A 195 -0.88 4.89 17.61
C GLN A 195 -1.49 3.53 17.28
N ARG A 196 -0.75 2.47 17.56
CA ARG A 196 -1.03 1.08 17.13
C ARG A 196 -2.49 0.63 17.24
N PRO A 197 -3.20 0.81 18.38
CA PRO A 197 -4.58 0.32 18.50
C PRO A 197 -5.55 0.93 17.49
N THR A 198 -5.27 2.14 16.99
CA THR A 198 -6.18 2.83 16.05
C THR A 198 -6.29 2.10 14.69
N ALA A 199 -5.32 1.25 14.35
CA ALA A 199 -5.38 0.48 13.10
C ALA A 199 -6.56 -0.50 13.08
N GLN A 200 -7.00 -1.00 14.26
CA GLN A 200 -8.17 -1.89 14.42
C GLN A 200 -9.47 -1.14 14.68
N ASP A 201 -9.42 0.16 14.95
CA ASP A 201 -10.59 0.96 15.27
C ASP A 201 -11.25 1.48 13.99
N LEU A 202 -12.46 1.01 13.70
CA LEU A 202 -13.23 1.40 12.51
C LEU A 202 -13.90 2.77 12.65
N ASP A 203 -13.79 3.42 13.82
CA ASP A 203 -14.23 4.81 14.01
C ASP A 203 -13.13 5.83 13.68
N LYS A 204 -11.93 5.36 13.26
CA LYS A 204 -10.78 6.19 12.95
C LYS A 204 -10.16 5.82 11.60
N LEU A 205 -9.52 6.81 10.99
CA LEU A 205 -8.89 6.65 9.66
C LEU A 205 -7.41 6.26 9.72
N GLN A 206 -6.86 6.04 10.91
CA GLN A 206 -5.47 5.62 11.08
C GLN A 206 -5.29 4.14 10.74
N GLY A 207 -4.22 3.82 10.00
CA GLY A 207 -3.91 2.44 9.63
C GLY A 207 -4.94 1.82 8.67
N LYS A 208 -5.29 2.56 7.63
CA LYS A 208 -6.31 2.18 6.64
C LYS A 208 -5.79 2.28 5.21
N VAL A 209 -6.37 1.52 4.33
CA VAL A 209 -6.47 1.89 2.92
C VAL A 209 -7.88 2.42 2.70
N ILE A 210 -8.00 3.54 2.02
CA ILE A 210 -9.28 4.15 1.66
C ILE A 210 -9.49 4.11 0.16
N ARG A 211 -10.77 4.16 -0.28
CA ARG A 211 -11.16 4.32 -1.67
C ARG A 211 -12.15 5.46 -1.81
N LEU A 212 -11.84 6.37 -2.73
CA LEU A 212 -12.62 7.57 -3.03
C LEU A 212 -12.94 7.60 -4.53
N ASP A 213 -13.96 8.34 -4.92
CA ASP A 213 -14.07 8.86 -6.27
C ASP A 213 -12.98 9.90 -6.54
N ALA A 214 -12.66 10.16 -7.80
CA ALA A 214 -11.60 11.10 -8.17
C ALA A 214 -11.83 12.54 -7.65
N ASP A 215 -13.06 12.92 -7.36
CA ASP A 215 -13.41 14.23 -6.79
C ASP A 215 -13.52 14.26 -5.26
N GLY A 216 -13.32 13.10 -4.60
CA GLY A 216 -13.41 12.92 -3.15
C GLY A 216 -14.74 12.37 -2.67
N GLY A 217 -15.67 12.04 -3.56
CA GLY A 217 -16.89 11.31 -3.22
C GLY A 217 -16.58 9.94 -2.62
N ILE A 218 -17.56 9.35 -1.96
CA ILE A 218 -17.44 7.99 -1.40
C ILE A 218 -18.18 7.03 -2.31
N PRO A 219 -17.48 6.04 -2.91
CA PRO A 219 -18.12 5.01 -3.71
C PRO A 219 -19.15 4.20 -2.91
N ALA A 220 -20.37 4.06 -3.45
CA ALA A 220 -21.47 3.37 -2.77
C ALA A 220 -21.21 1.87 -2.52
N ASP A 221 -20.27 1.28 -3.25
CA ASP A 221 -19.85 -0.12 -3.14
C ASP A 221 -18.59 -0.30 -2.25
N ASN A 222 -18.19 0.71 -1.48
CA ASN A 222 -17.19 0.55 -0.43
C ASN A 222 -17.70 -0.42 0.64
N PRO A 223 -16.84 -1.26 1.22
CA PRO A 223 -17.28 -2.37 2.09
C PRO A 223 -18.01 -1.92 3.36
N PHE A 224 -17.81 -0.67 3.78
CA PHE A 224 -18.43 -0.10 5.00
C PHE A 224 -19.43 1.03 4.69
N ALA A 225 -19.70 1.35 3.42
CA ALA A 225 -20.60 2.44 3.03
C ALA A 225 -22.08 2.20 3.43
N ALA A 226 -22.47 0.99 3.77
CA ALA A 226 -23.83 0.63 4.18
C ALA A 226 -24.12 0.87 5.67
N GLY A 227 -23.23 1.52 6.41
CA GLY A 227 -23.37 1.80 7.85
C GLY A 227 -22.50 0.91 8.76
N PRO A 228 -22.81 0.86 10.06
CA PRO A 228 -21.94 0.20 11.02
C PRO A 228 -21.77 -1.28 10.72
N SER A 229 -20.51 -1.74 10.70
CA SER A 229 -20.15 -3.14 10.53
C SER A 229 -19.95 -3.81 11.89
N GLN A 230 -20.58 -4.96 12.10
CA GLN A 230 -20.43 -5.77 13.32
C GLN A 230 -20.64 -5.00 14.63
N GLY A 231 -21.55 -4.02 14.64
CA GLY A 231 -21.87 -3.20 15.81
C GLY A 231 -20.84 -2.12 16.13
N LYS A 232 -19.87 -1.87 15.25
CA LYS A 232 -18.93 -0.74 15.31
C LYS A 232 -19.24 0.24 14.20
N SER A 233 -19.02 1.53 14.46
CA SER A 233 -19.07 2.57 13.43
C SER A 233 -17.87 2.38 12.48
N ALA A 234 -18.13 2.43 11.19
CA ALA A 234 -17.12 2.39 10.15
C ALA A 234 -17.20 3.67 9.31
N LEU A 235 -16.05 4.22 8.95
CA LEU A 235 -16.00 5.37 8.06
C LEU A 235 -16.13 4.87 6.62
N ASP A 236 -17.08 5.42 5.88
CA ASP A 236 -17.49 4.98 4.55
C ASP A 236 -16.36 4.93 3.53
N ALA A 237 -15.29 5.71 3.74
CA ALA A 237 -14.12 5.69 2.87
C ALA A 237 -13.23 4.46 3.05
N ILE A 238 -13.36 3.71 4.16
CA ILE A 238 -12.47 2.59 4.46
C ILE A 238 -12.65 1.47 3.43
N TRP A 239 -11.52 1.08 2.80
CA TRP A 239 -11.43 -0.08 1.92
C TRP A 239 -10.90 -1.32 2.67
N SER A 240 -9.84 -1.15 3.48
CA SER A 240 -9.26 -2.16 4.35
C SER A 240 -8.66 -1.52 5.61
N TYR A 241 -8.35 -2.33 6.62
CA TYR A 241 -7.85 -1.84 7.91
C TYR A 241 -6.79 -2.78 8.51
N GLY A 242 -6.24 -2.39 9.66
CA GLY A 242 -5.19 -3.18 10.30
C GLY A 242 -3.83 -3.00 9.66
N HIS A 243 -3.55 -1.80 9.11
CA HIS A 243 -2.27 -1.43 8.53
C HIS A 243 -1.42 -0.62 9.50
N ARG A 244 -0.10 -0.73 9.39
CA ARG A 244 0.83 0.06 10.20
C ARG A 244 1.27 1.35 9.50
N ASN A 245 2.08 1.23 8.46
CA ASN A 245 2.64 2.36 7.72
C ASN A 245 2.90 1.97 6.25
N PRO A 246 1.85 1.92 5.45
CA PRO A 246 1.96 1.54 4.04
C PRO A 246 2.67 2.63 3.23
N GLN A 247 3.84 2.30 2.66
CA GLN A 247 4.72 3.24 1.96
C GLN A 247 4.73 3.06 0.44
N GLY A 248 4.33 1.90 -0.06
CA GLY A 248 4.19 1.62 -1.47
C GLY A 248 2.83 1.02 -1.77
N ALA A 249 2.28 1.34 -2.93
CA ALA A 249 1.09 0.71 -3.46
C ALA A 249 1.11 0.76 -4.99
N ALA A 250 0.61 -0.28 -5.62
CA ALA A 250 0.45 -0.37 -7.07
C ALA A 250 -0.65 -1.35 -7.44
N LEU A 251 -1.30 -1.15 -8.59
CA LEU A 251 -2.14 -2.18 -9.18
C LEU A 251 -1.27 -3.22 -9.87
N ASN A 252 -1.58 -4.48 -9.61
CA ASN A 252 -1.01 -5.59 -10.37
C ASN A 252 -1.55 -5.51 -11.82
N PRO A 253 -0.71 -5.28 -12.83
CA PRO A 253 -1.16 -5.01 -14.20
C PRO A 253 -1.79 -6.24 -14.87
N TRP A 254 -1.60 -7.45 -14.31
CA TRP A 254 -2.12 -8.68 -14.90
C TRP A 254 -3.51 -9.07 -14.41
N ASN A 255 -3.95 -8.60 -13.24
CA ASN A 255 -5.25 -8.94 -12.66
C ASN A 255 -6.02 -7.75 -12.07
N GLY A 256 -5.40 -6.57 -11.98
CA GLY A 256 -6.00 -5.35 -11.43
C GLY A 256 -6.13 -5.31 -9.90
N GLU A 257 -5.56 -6.28 -9.18
CA GLU A 257 -5.57 -6.26 -7.71
C GLU A 257 -4.65 -5.16 -7.16
N LEU A 258 -5.10 -4.49 -6.10
CA LEU A 258 -4.27 -3.54 -5.36
C LEU A 258 -3.28 -4.30 -4.47
N TRP A 259 -2.00 -4.04 -4.65
CA TRP A 259 -0.94 -4.49 -3.77
C TRP A 259 -0.38 -3.31 -2.99
N VAL A 260 -0.13 -3.52 -1.72
CA VAL A 260 0.41 -2.52 -0.79
C VAL A 260 1.58 -3.12 -0.04
N ASN A 261 2.64 -2.36 0.12
CA ASN A 261 3.72 -2.74 1.03
C ASN A 261 3.77 -1.82 2.24
N GLU A 262 4.16 -2.36 3.37
CA GLU A 262 4.19 -1.61 4.61
C GLU A 262 5.34 -1.98 5.54
N HIS A 263 5.78 -1.00 6.33
CA HIS A 263 6.80 -1.20 7.34
C HIS A 263 6.24 -1.98 8.53
N GLY A 264 6.90 -3.06 8.89
CA GLY A 264 6.81 -3.63 10.22
C GLY A 264 7.55 -2.78 11.26
N PRO A 265 7.56 -3.20 12.53
CA PRO A 265 8.40 -2.56 13.55
C PRO A 265 9.87 -2.99 13.38
N ARG A 266 10.41 -3.82 14.23
CA ARG A 266 11.74 -4.41 14.05
C ARG A 266 11.57 -5.76 13.33
N GLY A 267 11.66 -5.77 12.00
CA GLY A 267 11.25 -6.89 11.14
C GLY A 267 9.77 -6.87 10.83
N GLY A 268 9.31 -7.78 9.98
CA GLY A 268 7.91 -7.90 9.60
C GLY A 268 7.44 -6.81 8.64
N ASP A 269 8.31 -6.28 7.80
CA ASP A 269 7.89 -5.52 6.62
C ASP A 269 7.14 -6.48 5.69
N GLU A 270 6.05 -6.03 5.07
CA GLU A 270 5.09 -6.89 4.39
C GLU A 270 4.67 -6.38 3.03
N ILE A 271 4.29 -7.31 2.17
CA ILE A 271 3.53 -7.03 0.95
C ILE A 271 2.17 -7.68 1.09
N ASN A 272 1.13 -6.89 0.94
CA ASN A 272 -0.25 -7.30 1.11
C ASN A 272 -1.02 -7.16 -0.21
N ARG A 273 -1.85 -8.15 -0.53
CA ARG A 273 -2.86 -8.08 -1.60
C ARG A 273 -4.13 -7.54 -0.95
N VAL A 274 -4.46 -6.29 -1.25
CA VAL A 274 -5.49 -5.58 -0.50
C VAL A 274 -6.87 -5.81 -1.09
N ARG A 275 -7.76 -6.37 -0.28
CA ARG A 275 -9.15 -6.66 -0.62
C ARG A 275 -10.14 -5.85 0.22
N PRO A 276 -11.36 -5.64 -0.30
CA PRO A 276 -12.36 -4.85 0.41
C PRO A 276 -12.77 -5.52 1.73
N GLY A 277 -12.82 -4.72 2.79
CA GLY A 277 -13.27 -5.12 4.11
C GLY A 277 -12.31 -5.98 4.93
N GLU A 278 -11.15 -6.39 4.37
CA GLU A 278 -10.21 -7.25 5.06
C GLU A 278 -9.39 -6.51 6.12
N ASN A 279 -9.07 -7.25 7.20
CA ASN A 279 -8.19 -6.84 8.29
C ASN A 279 -6.78 -7.39 8.09
N TYR A 280 -5.77 -6.51 7.94
CA TYR A 280 -4.36 -6.89 7.74
C TYR A 280 -3.59 -7.07 9.07
N GLY A 281 -4.30 -7.07 10.19
CA GLY A 281 -3.88 -7.61 11.47
C GLY A 281 -3.12 -6.67 12.38
N TRP A 282 -2.41 -5.63 11.90
CA TRP A 282 -1.67 -4.75 12.79
C TRP A 282 -2.58 -4.07 13.83
N PRO A 283 -2.23 -4.05 15.12
CA PRO A 283 -1.04 -4.64 15.77
C PRO A 283 -1.25 -6.06 16.33
N LEU A 284 -2.43 -6.68 16.16
CA LEU A 284 -2.79 -7.99 16.73
C LEU A 284 -1.98 -9.13 16.09
N ALA A 285 -1.81 -9.08 14.77
CA ALA A 285 -0.99 -9.99 14.00
C ALA A 285 0.25 -9.27 13.47
N THR A 286 1.45 -9.82 13.68
CA THR A 286 2.70 -9.24 13.17
C THR A 286 3.83 -10.25 13.15
N TYR A 287 4.69 -10.18 12.14
CA TYR A 287 5.96 -10.90 12.04
C TYR A 287 7.14 -10.15 12.67
N GLY A 288 6.89 -8.91 13.13
CA GLY A 288 7.90 -8.05 13.73
C GLY A 288 7.89 -8.07 15.26
N ARG A 289 8.86 -7.37 15.82
CA ARG A 289 9.02 -7.18 17.26
C ARG A 289 9.20 -5.70 17.58
N ASN A 290 9.02 -5.31 18.82
CA ASN A 290 9.32 -3.96 19.27
C ASN A 290 10.82 -3.65 19.06
N TYR A 291 11.18 -2.40 18.87
CA TYR A 291 12.58 -1.96 18.73
C TYR A 291 13.44 -2.32 19.95
N THR A 292 12.84 -2.45 21.12
CA THR A 292 13.49 -2.97 22.35
C THR A 292 13.82 -4.45 22.30
N GLY A 293 13.27 -5.20 21.29
CA GLY A 293 13.44 -6.65 21.13
C GLY A 293 12.31 -7.49 21.76
N PHE A 294 11.44 -6.88 22.57
CA PHE A 294 10.28 -7.54 23.15
C PHE A 294 9.14 -7.69 22.12
N ALA A 295 8.15 -8.52 22.43
CA ALA A 295 6.93 -8.62 21.65
C ALA A 295 6.20 -7.27 21.61
N ILE A 296 5.39 -7.04 20.57
CA ILE A 296 4.42 -5.95 20.54
C ILE A 296 3.34 -6.27 21.59
N PRO A 297 3.04 -5.34 22.52
CA PRO A 297 2.12 -5.64 23.63
C PRO A 297 0.73 -6.12 23.20
N GLU A 298 0.24 -5.62 22.07
CA GLU A 298 -1.07 -5.95 21.51
C GLU A 298 -1.06 -7.22 20.65
N ALA A 299 0.14 -7.77 20.31
CA ALA A 299 0.26 -8.87 19.38
C ALA A 299 -0.14 -10.20 20.04
N GLU A 300 -1.04 -10.92 19.40
CA GLU A 300 -1.47 -12.27 19.75
C GLU A 300 -0.66 -13.34 19.01
N GLY A 301 0.04 -12.95 17.94
CA GLY A 301 0.89 -13.83 17.13
C GLY A 301 1.17 -13.27 15.74
N SER A 302 1.65 -14.13 14.85
CA SER A 302 1.77 -13.82 13.42
C SER A 302 0.52 -14.20 12.62
N HIS A 303 -0.31 -15.08 13.19
CA HIS A 303 -1.58 -15.54 12.62
C HIS A 303 -2.66 -15.35 13.68
N VAL A 304 -3.64 -14.53 13.37
CA VAL A 304 -4.80 -14.27 14.22
C VAL A 304 -6.05 -14.48 13.37
N ASP A 305 -7.02 -15.18 13.91
CA ASP A 305 -8.28 -15.46 13.20
C ASP A 305 -8.97 -14.16 12.78
N GLY A 306 -9.44 -14.11 11.54
CA GLY A 306 -10.05 -12.92 10.96
C GLY A 306 -9.05 -11.88 10.43
N THR A 307 -7.75 -12.20 10.38
CA THR A 307 -6.73 -11.36 9.73
C THR A 307 -6.20 -11.99 8.46
N ALA A 308 -5.97 -11.16 7.44
CA ALA A 308 -5.33 -11.55 6.20
C ALA A 308 -3.82 -11.74 6.41
N GLN A 309 -3.26 -12.74 5.73
CA GLN A 309 -1.83 -12.97 5.72
C GLN A 309 -1.15 -12.25 4.57
N PRO A 310 0.07 -11.72 4.75
CA PRO A 310 0.81 -11.08 3.68
C PRO A 310 1.17 -12.06 2.57
N ALA A 311 1.24 -11.57 1.33
CA ALA A 311 1.77 -12.33 0.20
C ALA A 311 3.27 -12.60 0.37
N TYR A 312 3.98 -11.70 1.02
CA TYR A 312 5.40 -11.79 1.34
C TYR A 312 5.76 -10.93 2.56
N TYR A 313 6.76 -11.36 3.34
CA TYR A 313 7.30 -10.56 4.46
C TYR A 313 8.79 -10.75 4.64
N TRP A 314 9.46 -9.79 5.27
CA TRP A 314 10.86 -9.88 5.67
C TRP A 314 10.98 -9.99 7.19
N SER A 315 11.60 -11.07 7.67
CA SER A 315 11.88 -11.25 9.10
C SER A 315 12.86 -10.19 9.65
N ARG A 316 13.72 -9.66 8.77
CA ARG A 316 14.59 -8.50 9.03
C ARG A 316 14.16 -7.36 8.12
N SER A 317 13.64 -6.29 8.70
CA SER A 317 13.14 -5.13 7.97
C SER A 317 14.19 -4.48 7.07
N PRO A 318 14.00 -4.43 5.75
CA PRO A 318 14.76 -3.57 4.85
C PRO A 318 14.31 -2.11 4.89
N ALA A 319 13.19 -1.81 5.57
CA ALA A 319 12.44 -0.56 5.52
C ALA A 319 11.97 -0.25 4.09
N ILE A 320 11.04 -1.06 3.60
CA ILE A 320 10.49 -0.98 2.25
C ILE A 320 9.75 0.34 2.01
N SER A 321 9.69 0.79 0.75
CA SER A 321 9.16 2.09 0.39
C SER A 321 8.32 2.03 -0.90
N GLY A 322 8.58 2.89 -1.89
CA GLY A 322 7.87 2.86 -3.16
C GLY A 322 7.91 1.51 -3.85
N MET A 323 6.88 1.18 -4.61
CA MET A 323 6.68 -0.11 -5.28
C MET A 323 6.15 0.09 -6.70
N ALA A 324 6.68 -0.68 -7.65
CA ALA A 324 6.18 -0.72 -9.02
C ALA A 324 6.25 -2.15 -9.59
N PHE A 325 5.19 -2.58 -10.26
CA PHE A 325 5.25 -3.76 -11.11
C PHE A 325 6.00 -3.44 -12.40
N TYR A 326 6.60 -4.48 -12.98
CA TYR A 326 7.30 -4.37 -14.25
C TYR A 326 6.61 -5.22 -15.32
N ASP A 327 5.99 -4.55 -16.29
CA ASP A 327 5.24 -5.17 -17.39
C ASP A 327 5.78 -4.81 -18.79
N SER A 328 6.84 -3.96 -18.86
CA SER A 328 7.44 -3.54 -20.12
C SER A 328 8.16 -4.68 -20.85
N ASP A 329 8.15 -4.62 -22.18
CA ASP A 329 8.90 -5.51 -23.06
C ASP A 329 10.38 -5.12 -23.21
N ARG A 330 10.79 -3.97 -22.68
CA ARG A 330 12.19 -3.49 -22.78
C ARG A 330 13.19 -4.47 -22.17
N PHE A 331 12.88 -5.01 -20.99
CA PHE A 331 13.69 -5.99 -20.30
C PHE A 331 12.88 -7.26 -20.02
N PRO A 332 12.79 -8.20 -20.96
CA PRO A 332 11.96 -9.40 -20.80
C PRO A 332 12.29 -10.24 -19.55
N ALA A 333 13.57 -10.22 -19.11
CA ALA A 333 13.99 -10.90 -17.89
C ALA A 333 13.41 -10.30 -16.60
N TRP A 334 12.89 -9.08 -16.67
CA TRP A 334 12.23 -8.40 -15.53
C TRP A 334 10.71 -8.51 -15.56
N ARG A 335 10.13 -9.03 -16.64
CA ARG A 335 8.67 -9.20 -16.70
C ARG A 335 8.17 -10.05 -15.55
N ARG A 336 6.97 -9.77 -15.09
CA ARG A 336 6.36 -10.38 -13.89
C ARG A 336 7.21 -10.23 -12.64
N SER A 337 7.86 -9.08 -12.49
CA SER A 337 8.51 -8.68 -11.26
C SER A 337 7.78 -7.51 -10.62
N VAL A 338 7.94 -7.40 -9.31
CA VAL A 338 7.68 -6.18 -8.56
C VAL A 338 8.99 -5.64 -8.01
N PHE A 339 9.24 -4.36 -8.21
CA PHE A 339 10.39 -3.63 -7.70
C PHE A 339 10.00 -2.81 -6.51
N ILE A 340 10.82 -2.81 -5.46
CA ILE A 340 10.52 -2.18 -4.17
C ILE A 340 11.77 -1.47 -3.69
N GLY A 341 11.64 -0.22 -3.27
CA GLY A 341 12.74 0.51 -2.64
C GLY A 341 12.98 0.04 -1.21
N ALA A 342 14.22 0.05 -0.76
CA ALA A 342 14.62 -0.24 0.61
C ALA A 342 15.42 0.93 1.18
N LEU A 343 14.88 1.55 2.22
CA LEU A 343 15.48 2.75 2.83
C LEU A 343 16.65 2.43 3.75
N LYS A 344 16.53 1.37 4.53
CA LYS A 344 17.53 1.02 5.54
C LYS A 344 18.72 0.29 4.93
N GLU A 345 18.45 -0.65 4.07
CA GLU A 345 19.48 -1.48 3.47
C GLU A 345 20.06 -0.85 2.18
N GLY A 346 19.53 0.30 1.74
CA GLY A 346 20.02 1.04 0.58
C GLY A 346 19.98 0.22 -0.71
N ALA A 347 18.85 -0.40 -1.00
CA ALA A 347 18.70 -1.33 -2.12
C ALA A 347 17.43 -1.11 -2.92
N LEU A 348 17.44 -1.58 -4.16
CA LEU A 348 16.26 -1.85 -4.96
C LEU A 348 16.02 -3.37 -4.94
N ILE A 349 14.93 -3.81 -4.33
CA ILE A 349 14.57 -5.21 -4.24
C ILE A 349 13.71 -5.56 -5.44
N ARG A 350 14.04 -6.62 -6.16
CA ARG A 350 13.23 -7.22 -7.22
C ARG A 350 12.69 -8.57 -6.76
N LEU A 351 11.38 -8.72 -6.77
CA LEU A 351 10.70 -9.98 -6.53
C LEU A 351 10.13 -10.49 -7.85
N GLN A 352 10.55 -11.68 -8.27
CA GLN A 352 9.97 -12.37 -9.41
C GLN A 352 8.70 -13.07 -8.99
N LEU A 353 7.64 -12.95 -9.81
CA LEU A 353 6.34 -13.54 -9.55
C LEU A 353 6.03 -14.71 -10.49
N ASP A 354 5.43 -15.75 -9.93
CA ASP A 354 4.69 -16.79 -10.65
C ASP A 354 3.21 -16.73 -10.22
N GLY A 355 2.39 -16.13 -11.08
CA GLY A 355 1.06 -15.69 -10.68
C GLY A 355 1.17 -14.60 -9.61
N GLU A 356 0.72 -14.91 -8.40
CA GLU A 356 0.76 -14.01 -7.24
C GLU A 356 1.80 -14.43 -6.19
N ARG A 357 2.52 -15.51 -6.47
CA ARG A 357 3.53 -16.05 -5.57
C ARG A 357 4.91 -15.49 -5.91
N VAL A 358 5.64 -15.02 -4.90
CA VAL A 358 7.04 -14.65 -5.02
C VAL A 358 7.87 -15.94 -5.17
N VAL A 359 8.64 -16.04 -6.25
CA VAL A 359 9.49 -17.22 -6.55
C VAL A 359 10.98 -16.94 -6.51
N SER A 360 11.38 -15.67 -6.50
CA SER A 360 12.77 -15.27 -6.42
C SER A 360 12.89 -13.85 -5.86
N GLU A 361 13.94 -13.59 -5.10
CA GLU A 361 14.27 -12.29 -4.53
C GLU A 361 15.69 -11.89 -4.92
N GLU A 362 15.86 -10.65 -5.38
CA GLU A 362 17.13 -10.08 -5.79
C GLU A 362 17.31 -8.67 -5.23
N TRP A 363 18.49 -8.37 -4.72
CA TRP A 363 18.83 -7.06 -4.16
C TRP A 363 19.83 -6.35 -5.06
N LEU A 364 19.40 -5.24 -5.63
CA LEU A 364 20.14 -4.42 -6.60
C LEU A 364 20.57 -3.10 -5.95
N LEU A 365 21.56 -2.42 -6.51
CA LEU A 365 22.03 -1.09 -6.12
C LEU A 365 22.66 -0.99 -4.71
N GLN A 366 22.96 -2.09 -4.02
CA GLN A 366 23.52 -2.07 -2.66
C GLN A 366 24.88 -1.36 -2.58
N ASP A 367 25.63 -1.33 -3.67
CA ASP A 367 26.91 -0.64 -3.81
C ASP A 367 26.78 0.88 -3.75
N LEU A 368 25.63 1.44 -4.13
CA LEU A 368 25.35 2.87 -4.06
C LEU A 368 25.20 3.36 -2.63
N LYS A 369 24.77 2.51 -1.68
CA LYS A 369 24.49 2.83 -0.28
C LYS A 369 23.49 3.98 -0.10
N GLU A 370 22.60 4.16 -1.09
CA GLU A 370 21.59 5.20 -1.12
C GLU A 370 20.24 4.64 -0.65
N ARG A 371 19.55 5.40 0.17
CA ARG A 371 18.20 5.07 0.62
C ARG A 371 17.22 5.19 -0.55
N ILE A 372 16.66 4.09 -1.03
CA ILE A 372 15.71 4.14 -2.15
C ILE A 372 14.32 4.45 -1.62
N ARG A 373 13.77 5.60 -2.05
CA ARG A 373 12.47 6.11 -1.56
C ARG A 373 11.29 5.78 -2.46
N ASP A 374 11.40 5.97 -3.76
CA ASP A 374 10.33 5.68 -4.70
C ASP A 374 10.85 4.88 -5.87
N VAL A 375 9.95 4.08 -6.43
CA VAL A 375 10.24 3.21 -7.58
C VAL A 375 9.08 3.33 -8.55
N ARG A 376 9.39 3.63 -9.82
CA ARG A 376 8.40 3.69 -10.90
C ARG A 376 8.95 3.06 -12.18
N GLN A 377 8.08 2.43 -12.95
CA GLN A 377 8.37 2.10 -14.34
C GLN A 377 8.07 3.34 -15.20
N GLY A 378 9.06 3.79 -15.98
CA GLY A 378 8.85 4.86 -16.95
C GLY A 378 8.19 4.36 -18.24
N TYR A 379 7.61 5.27 -19.00
CA TYR A 379 7.02 4.95 -20.31
C TYR A 379 8.04 4.42 -21.32
N ASP A 380 9.32 4.71 -21.11
CA ASP A 380 10.44 4.18 -21.91
C ASP A 380 10.84 2.75 -21.49
N GLY A 381 10.15 2.18 -20.50
CA GLY A 381 10.36 0.81 -20.01
C GLY A 381 11.58 0.62 -19.11
N TYR A 382 12.22 1.69 -18.65
CA TYR A 382 13.21 1.63 -17.59
C TYR A 382 12.55 1.70 -16.21
N VAL A 383 13.25 1.21 -15.20
CA VAL A 383 12.88 1.44 -13.80
C VAL A 383 13.55 2.72 -13.32
N TYR A 384 12.80 3.58 -12.67
CA TYR A 384 13.31 4.82 -12.08
C TYR A 384 13.20 4.77 -10.57
N VAL A 385 14.23 5.27 -9.88
CA VAL A 385 14.25 5.33 -8.43
C VAL A 385 14.65 6.72 -7.94
N LEU A 386 14.02 7.15 -6.85
CA LEU A 386 14.40 8.34 -6.08
C LEU A 386 15.19 7.92 -4.85
N THR A 387 16.25 8.68 -4.51
CA THR A 387 17.00 8.46 -3.27
C THR A 387 16.56 9.45 -2.19
N ASP A 388 16.36 8.99 -0.94
CA ASP A 388 15.98 9.82 0.21
C ASP A 388 17.22 10.43 0.87
N SER A 389 17.63 11.58 0.37
CA SER A 389 18.81 12.32 0.82
C SER A 389 18.53 13.82 0.78
N PRO A 390 19.21 14.66 1.59
CA PRO A 390 19.21 16.12 1.42
C PRO A 390 19.70 16.57 0.04
N ASP A 391 20.52 15.75 -0.63
CA ASP A 391 20.96 15.89 -2.02
C ASP A 391 20.54 14.63 -2.78
N GLY A 392 19.21 14.46 -2.90
CA GLY A 392 18.60 13.29 -3.51
C GLY A 392 18.72 13.29 -5.03
N LYS A 393 18.59 12.09 -5.59
CA LYS A 393 18.80 11.81 -7.00
C LYS A 393 17.61 11.10 -7.62
N LEU A 394 17.44 11.29 -8.91
CA LEU A 394 16.66 10.44 -9.78
C LEU A 394 17.63 9.57 -10.59
N LEU A 395 17.53 8.27 -10.42
CA LEU A 395 18.32 7.28 -11.17
C LEU A 395 17.41 6.50 -12.12
N ARG A 396 17.91 6.22 -13.33
CA ARG A 396 17.31 5.33 -14.32
C ARG A 396 18.05 4.03 -14.35
N ILE A 397 17.33 2.92 -14.15
CA ILE A 397 17.89 1.57 -13.99
C ILE A 397 17.45 0.70 -15.16
N GLY A 398 18.39 -0.01 -15.75
CA GLY A 398 18.16 -0.98 -16.82
C GLY A 398 19.15 -2.13 -16.75
N LEU A 399 18.94 -3.18 -17.55
CA LEU A 399 19.93 -4.24 -17.74
C LEU A 399 21.08 -3.72 -18.61
N THR A 400 22.30 -4.15 -18.30
CA THR A 400 23.42 -4.06 -19.24
C THR A 400 23.21 -5.09 -20.33
N ASN A 401 23.43 -4.70 -21.58
CA ASN A 401 23.39 -5.61 -22.74
C ASN A 401 24.52 -6.65 -22.68
#